data_fe168bbebde0755e1ab3dd928b08f135
#
_entry.id   fe168bbebde0755e1ab3dd928b08f135
#
_cell.length_a   1.000
_cell.length_b   1.000
_cell.length_c   1.000
_cell.angle_alpha   90.00
_cell.angle_beta   90.00
_cell.angle_gamma   90.00
#
_symmetry.space_group_name_H-M   'P 1'
#
loop_
_entity.id
_entity.type
_entity.pdbx_description
1 polymer ?
#
loop_
_entity_poly.entity_id
_entity_poly.type
_entity_poly.pdbx_seq_one_letter_code
_entity_poly.pdbx_strand_id
1 'polypeptide(L)'
;TDFSIIVRPQVPAILQSYEFLAEIDFIRAKAHFSIQTNATKPSLEDKQILDWTMAIHPLLQLSLAKHNKKVVPLDIELTQNQRILIISGPNAGGKSVCLKTVGLLQYMLQCGMPVPMHERSHAGLFGSIFIDIGDEQSIEDDLSTYSSHLTNMKTMMKSCNERSLILIDEFGGGTEPQIGGAIAE
;
A
#
# COMPACT_ATOMS: atom_id res chain seq x y z
N THR A 1 15.00 50.13 2.55
CA THR A 1 15.34 50.23 4.00
C THR A 1 16.67 49.53 4.22
N ASP A 2 17.52 50.06 5.10
CA ASP A 2 18.85 49.53 5.40
C ASP A 2 18.80 48.06 5.80
N PHE A 3 17.77 47.65 6.53
CA PHE A 3 17.54 46.24 6.88
C PHE A 3 17.44 45.30 5.67
N SER A 4 16.68 45.68 4.63
CA SER A 4 16.54 44.87 3.41
C SER A 4 17.87 44.71 2.64
N ILE A 5 18.74 45.71 2.68
CA ILE A 5 20.06 45.67 2.07
C ILE A 5 20.97 44.67 2.80
N ILE A 6 20.89 44.65 4.14
CA ILE A 6 21.69 43.73 5.00
C ILE A 6 21.21 42.30 4.84
N VAL A 7 19.89 42.04 4.76
CA VAL A 7 19.34 40.70 4.71
C VAL A 7 19.42 40.07 3.30
N ARG A 8 19.33 40.89 2.23
CA ARG A 8 19.31 40.37 0.85
C ARG A 8 20.46 39.40 0.51
N PRO A 9 21.74 39.63 0.88
CA PRO A 9 22.78 38.64 0.62
C PRO A 9 22.68 37.35 1.42
N GLN A 10 21.89 37.34 2.50
CA GLN A 10 21.66 36.16 3.35
C GLN A 10 20.44 35.31 2.90
N VAL A 11 19.60 35.81 1.99
CA VAL A 11 18.39 35.12 1.53
C VAL A 11 18.69 33.70 1.00
N PRO A 12 19.73 33.43 0.20
CA PRO A 12 20.03 32.07 -0.25
C PRO A 12 20.32 31.12 0.93
N ALA A 13 21.10 31.58 1.91
CA ALA A 13 21.42 30.76 3.10
C ALA A 13 20.19 30.51 3.97
N ILE A 14 19.28 31.46 4.07
CA ILE A 14 18.00 31.33 4.80
C ILE A 14 17.14 30.30 4.09
N LEU A 15 17.01 30.34 2.76
CA LEU A 15 16.23 29.36 1.99
C LEU A 15 16.81 27.96 2.10
N GLN A 16 18.14 27.82 2.00
CA GLN A 16 18.82 26.53 2.20
C GLN A 16 18.58 25.98 3.61
N SER A 17 18.63 26.83 4.63
CA SER A 17 18.31 26.43 6.00
C SER A 17 16.87 25.96 6.16
N TYR A 18 15.93 26.59 5.47
CA TYR A 18 14.53 26.19 5.47
C TYR A 18 14.33 24.82 4.82
N GLU A 19 14.96 24.56 3.66
CA GLU A 19 14.93 23.25 3.01
C GLU A 19 15.52 22.16 3.90
N PHE A 20 16.67 22.42 4.53
CA PHE A 20 17.29 21.51 5.48
C PHE A 20 16.37 21.18 6.67
N LEU A 21 15.71 22.17 7.25
CA LEU A 21 14.75 21.95 8.34
C LEU A 21 13.55 21.10 7.89
N ALA A 22 13.05 21.31 6.67
CA ALA A 22 11.97 20.51 6.11
C ALA A 22 12.37 19.03 5.95
N GLU A 23 13.59 18.76 5.48
CA GLU A 23 14.11 17.40 5.38
C GLU A 23 14.24 16.73 6.75
N ILE A 24 14.78 17.42 7.74
CA ILE A 24 14.91 16.91 9.11
C ILE A 24 13.54 16.62 9.73
N ASP A 25 12.56 17.52 9.55
CA ASP A 25 11.21 17.29 10.08
C ASP A 25 10.54 16.09 9.40
N PHE A 26 10.72 15.92 8.10
CA PHE A 26 10.21 14.76 7.36
C PHE A 26 10.84 13.45 7.84
N ILE A 27 12.16 13.41 8.05
CA ILE A 27 12.85 12.24 8.61
C ILE A 27 12.33 11.95 10.02
N ARG A 28 12.17 12.98 10.83
CA ARG A 28 11.62 12.86 12.20
C ARG A 28 10.20 12.31 12.19
N ALA A 29 9.34 12.78 11.29
CA ALA A 29 7.98 12.29 11.16
C ALA A 29 7.94 10.80 10.79
N LYS A 30 8.76 10.36 9.83
CA LYS A 30 8.92 8.94 9.48
C LYS A 30 9.40 8.11 10.68
N ALA A 31 10.41 8.59 11.40
CA ALA A 31 10.94 7.90 12.58
C ALA A 31 9.89 7.77 13.70
N HIS A 32 9.14 8.84 13.97
CA HIS A 32 8.07 8.82 14.97
C HIS A 32 6.96 7.82 14.61
N PHE A 33 6.53 7.82 13.36
CA PHE A 33 5.55 6.84 12.86
C PHE A 33 6.07 5.41 12.99
N SER A 34 7.35 5.18 12.66
CA SER A 34 7.99 3.87 12.77
C SER A 34 8.02 3.36 14.22
N ILE A 35 8.30 4.23 15.18
CA ILE A 35 8.28 3.89 16.61
C ILE A 35 6.85 3.53 17.05
N GLN A 36 5.84 4.32 16.64
CA GLN A 36 4.45 4.08 17.00
C GLN A 36 3.90 2.75 16.47
N THR A 37 4.35 2.33 15.29
CA THR A 37 3.88 1.12 14.62
C THR A 37 4.79 -0.09 14.80
N ASN A 38 5.89 0.04 15.55
CA ASN A 38 6.96 -0.96 15.65
C ASN A 38 7.46 -1.39 14.27
N ALA A 39 7.63 -0.42 13.38
CA ALA A 39 8.07 -0.67 12.02
C ALA A 39 9.53 -1.05 11.95
N THR A 40 9.86 -1.94 11.02
CA THR A 40 11.20 -2.41 10.73
C THR A 40 11.60 -2.06 9.30
N LYS A 41 12.84 -2.32 8.94
CA LYS A 41 13.34 -2.23 7.58
C LYS A 41 13.56 -3.65 7.08
N PRO A 42 12.65 -4.22 6.25
CA PRO A 42 12.88 -5.52 5.64
C PRO A 42 14.01 -5.46 4.61
N SER A 43 14.47 -6.64 4.17
CA SER A 43 15.40 -6.73 3.03
C SER A 43 14.67 -6.32 1.74
N LEU A 44 15.25 -5.38 0.99
CA LEU A 44 14.71 -4.94 -0.29
C LEU A 44 15.48 -5.57 -1.44
N GLU A 45 14.74 -6.13 -2.42
CA GLU A 45 15.31 -6.77 -3.60
C GLU A 45 14.72 -6.16 -4.88
N ASP A 46 15.55 -5.98 -5.90
CA ASP A 46 15.05 -5.57 -7.24
C ASP A 46 14.49 -6.78 -7.99
N LYS A 47 13.49 -7.41 -7.39
CA LYS A 47 12.72 -8.54 -7.90
C LYS A 47 11.26 -8.34 -7.55
N GLN A 48 10.35 -9.00 -8.26
CA GLN A 48 8.92 -8.96 -7.97
C GLN A 48 8.55 -10.11 -7.05
N ILE A 49 8.83 -9.93 -5.75
CA ILE A 49 8.56 -10.92 -4.69
C ILE A 49 7.90 -10.24 -3.49
N LEU A 50 7.12 -11.00 -2.76
CA LEU A 50 6.64 -10.69 -1.42
C LEU A 50 6.92 -11.92 -0.55
N ASP A 51 7.81 -11.80 0.41
CA ASP A 51 8.03 -12.81 1.44
C ASP A 51 7.99 -12.08 2.78
N TRP A 52 6.76 -11.84 3.23
CA TRP A 52 6.49 -11.05 4.42
C TRP A 52 6.05 -11.92 5.57
N THR A 53 6.63 -11.67 6.71
CA THR A 53 6.29 -12.32 7.97
C THR A 53 5.78 -11.29 8.94
N MET A 54 4.68 -11.61 9.64
CA MET A 54 4.09 -10.77 10.67
C MET A 54 3.77 -9.34 10.21
N ALA A 55 3.34 -9.17 8.95
CA ALA A 55 2.96 -7.88 8.41
C ALA A 55 1.64 -7.39 9.05
N ILE A 56 1.61 -6.13 9.48
CA ILE A 56 0.48 -5.54 10.20
C ILE A 56 0.02 -4.27 9.49
N HIS A 57 -1.29 -4.12 9.31
CA HIS A 57 -1.86 -2.88 8.78
C HIS A 57 -1.69 -1.75 9.81
N PRO A 58 -0.87 -0.71 9.55
CA PRO A 58 -0.49 0.27 10.57
C PRO A 58 -1.67 1.08 11.12
N LEU A 59 -2.59 1.51 10.26
CA LEU A 59 -3.76 2.28 10.70
C LEU A 59 -4.72 1.43 11.53
N LEU A 60 -4.88 0.15 11.16
CA LEU A 60 -5.69 -0.78 11.94
C LEU A 60 -5.04 -1.06 13.30
N GLN A 61 -3.72 -1.21 13.35
CA GLN A 61 -2.95 -1.35 14.58
C GLN A 61 -3.18 -0.18 15.53
N LEU A 62 -3.04 1.05 15.04
CA LEU A 62 -3.25 2.27 15.83
C LEU A 62 -4.71 2.42 16.29
N SER A 63 -5.67 2.05 15.45
CA SER A 63 -7.10 2.11 15.79
C SER A 63 -7.47 1.08 16.85
N LEU A 64 -7.06 -0.18 16.69
CA LEU A 64 -7.38 -1.25 17.63
C LEU A 64 -6.65 -1.11 18.97
N ALA A 65 -5.46 -0.54 18.98
CA ALA A 65 -4.72 -0.26 20.22
C ALA A 65 -5.50 0.66 21.16
N LYS A 66 -6.30 1.60 20.65
CA LYS A 66 -7.18 2.46 21.46
C LYS A 66 -8.25 1.65 22.23
N HIS A 67 -8.57 0.45 21.76
CA HIS A 67 -9.54 -0.45 22.36
C HIS A 67 -8.91 -1.67 23.02
N ASN A 68 -7.58 -1.63 23.27
CA ASN A 68 -6.79 -2.76 23.81
C ASN A 68 -6.94 -4.06 23.00
N LYS A 69 -7.19 -3.94 21.69
CA LYS A 69 -7.27 -5.07 20.75
C LYS A 69 -5.99 -5.15 19.92
N LYS A 70 -5.63 -6.35 19.50
CA LYS A 70 -4.48 -6.61 18.64
C LYS A 70 -4.96 -6.93 17.23
N VAL A 71 -4.16 -6.52 16.22
CA VAL A 71 -4.33 -6.96 14.84
C VAL A 71 -3.78 -8.36 14.70
N VAL A 72 -4.43 -9.20 13.92
CA VAL A 72 -3.86 -10.49 13.48
C VAL A 72 -2.84 -10.18 12.38
N PRO A 73 -1.57 -10.55 12.54
CA PRO A 73 -0.56 -10.32 11.52
C PRO A 73 -0.81 -11.15 10.28
N LEU A 74 -0.30 -10.69 9.15
CA LEU A 74 -0.33 -11.35 7.85
C LEU A 74 1.04 -11.93 7.52
N ASP A 75 1.08 -13.21 7.18
CA ASP A 75 2.18 -13.84 6.49
C ASP A 75 1.76 -14.04 5.02
N ILE A 76 2.61 -13.63 4.07
CA ILE A 76 2.33 -13.76 2.64
C ILE A 76 3.60 -14.06 1.87
N GLU A 77 3.51 -15.01 0.95
CA GLU A 77 4.61 -15.37 0.06
C GLU A 77 4.15 -15.33 -1.41
N LEU A 78 4.86 -14.57 -2.23
CA LEU A 78 4.80 -14.58 -3.69
C LEU A 78 6.22 -14.60 -4.21
N THR A 79 6.51 -15.57 -5.06
CA THR A 79 7.83 -15.76 -5.68
C THR A 79 7.78 -15.48 -7.17
N GLN A 80 8.94 -15.49 -7.84
CA GLN A 80 8.99 -15.37 -9.29
C GLN A 80 8.30 -16.54 -10.03
N ASN A 81 8.19 -17.70 -9.38
CA ASN A 81 7.54 -18.90 -9.94
C ASN A 81 6.06 -19.01 -9.52
N GLN A 82 5.68 -18.43 -8.39
CA GLN A 82 4.32 -18.43 -7.86
C GLN A 82 3.84 -16.97 -7.75
N ARG A 83 3.35 -16.45 -8.87
CA ARG A 83 3.03 -15.02 -9.02
C ARG A 83 1.57 -14.67 -8.74
N ILE A 84 0.72 -15.67 -8.56
CA ILE A 84 -0.72 -15.49 -8.34
C ILE A 84 -1.08 -16.09 -7.00
N LEU A 85 -1.74 -15.30 -6.16
CA LEU A 85 -2.31 -15.73 -4.89
C LEU A 85 -3.82 -15.48 -4.91
N ILE A 86 -4.60 -16.55 -4.78
CA ILE A 86 -6.05 -16.47 -4.65
C ILE A 86 -6.42 -16.61 -3.17
N ILE A 87 -7.10 -15.60 -2.65
CA ILE A 87 -7.58 -15.57 -1.26
C ILE A 87 -9.08 -15.83 -1.25
N SER A 88 -9.50 -16.96 -0.70
CA SER A 88 -10.91 -17.33 -0.57
C SER A 88 -11.32 -17.44 0.90
N GLY A 89 -12.61 -17.29 1.17
CA GLY A 89 -13.17 -17.41 2.52
C GLY A 89 -14.37 -16.49 2.74
N PRO A 90 -14.99 -16.51 3.93
CA PRO A 90 -16.14 -15.66 4.22
C PRO A 90 -15.76 -14.17 4.21
N ASN A 91 -16.72 -13.28 3.91
CA ASN A 91 -16.45 -11.83 3.82
C ASN A 91 -15.91 -11.24 5.14
N ALA A 92 -16.41 -11.72 6.28
CA ALA A 92 -15.90 -11.35 7.61
C ALA A 92 -14.49 -11.87 7.92
N GLY A 93 -13.87 -12.66 7.03
CA GLY A 93 -12.56 -13.30 7.24
C GLY A 93 -11.34 -12.39 7.03
N GLY A 94 -11.54 -11.13 6.66
CA GLY A 94 -10.43 -10.16 6.51
C GLY A 94 -9.74 -10.17 5.15
N LYS A 95 -10.36 -10.72 4.09
CA LYS A 95 -9.80 -10.74 2.71
C LYS A 95 -9.41 -9.34 2.23
N SER A 96 -10.35 -8.39 2.24
CA SER A 96 -10.12 -7.00 1.82
C SER A 96 -9.08 -6.30 2.70
N VAL A 97 -9.03 -6.62 4.00
CA VAL A 97 -8.00 -6.09 4.91
C VAL A 97 -6.61 -6.62 4.53
N CYS A 98 -6.51 -7.90 4.11
CA CYS A 98 -5.27 -8.48 3.62
C CYS A 98 -4.76 -7.70 2.39
N LEU A 99 -5.61 -7.51 1.37
CA LEU A 99 -5.26 -6.75 0.16
C LEU A 99 -4.88 -5.30 0.47
N LYS A 100 -5.67 -4.61 1.31
CA LYS A 100 -5.38 -3.24 1.77
C LYS A 100 -4.04 -3.17 2.52
N THR A 101 -3.71 -4.20 3.31
CA THR A 101 -2.42 -4.29 4.01
C THR A 101 -1.27 -4.43 3.03
N VAL A 102 -1.37 -5.34 2.07
CA VAL A 102 -0.32 -5.53 1.06
C VAL A 102 -0.09 -4.26 0.25
N GLY A 103 -1.17 -3.66 -0.27
CA GLY A 103 -1.07 -2.43 -1.07
C GLY A 103 -0.45 -1.26 -0.30
N LEU A 104 -0.91 -1.03 0.93
CA LEU A 104 -0.41 0.06 1.76
C LEU A 104 1.06 -0.13 2.15
N LEU A 105 1.44 -1.32 2.65
CA LEU A 105 2.81 -1.57 3.09
C LEU A 105 3.79 -1.55 1.91
N GLN A 106 3.41 -2.10 0.75
CA GLN A 106 4.25 -2.04 -0.45
C GLN A 106 4.45 -0.60 -0.92
N TYR A 107 3.38 0.22 -0.91
CA TYR A 107 3.47 1.63 -1.26
C TYR A 107 4.37 2.41 -0.28
N MET A 108 4.20 2.17 1.04
CA MET A 108 5.04 2.78 2.08
C MET A 108 6.52 2.44 1.89
N LEU A 109 6.84 1.15 1.63
CA LEU A 109 8.21 0.71 1.36
C LEU A 109 8.82 1.46 0.17
N GLN A 110 8.08 1.60 -0.92
CA GLN A 110 8.54 2.31 -2.13
C GLN A 110 8.64 3.83 -1.94
N CYS A 111 7.96 4.38 -0.92
CA CYS A 111 8.15 5.76 -0.45
C CYS A 111 9.32 5.90 0.54
N GLY A 112 10.09 4.83 0.79
CA GLY A 112 11.20 4.85 1.73
C GLY A 112 10.76 4.99 3.19
N MET A 113 9.62 4.41 3.54
CA MET A 113 9.14 4.33 4.92
C MET A 113 9.41 2.94 5.49
N PRO A 114 9.84 2.81 6.74
CA PRO A 114 9.78 1.55 7.47
C PRO A 114 8.34 1.09 7.64
N VAL A 115 8.14 -0.22 7.73
CA VAL A 115 6.81 -0.85 7.79
C VAL A 115 6.69 -1.85 8.94
N PRO A 116 5.51 -2.01 9.54
CA PRO A 116 5.29 -2.94 10.64
C PRO A 116 5.23 -4.39 10.12
N MET A 117 6.38 -5.01 10.01
CA MET A 117 6.56 -6.42 9.71
C MET A 117 7.84 -6.94 10.36
N HIS A 118 8.03 -8.25 10.36
CA HIS A 118 9.25 -8.84 10.91
C HIS A 118 10.47 -8.50 10.05
N GLU A 119 11.61 -8.21 10.66
CA GLU A 119 12.85 -7.80 9.97
C GLU A 119 13.41 -8.83 8.99
N ARG A 120 13.07 -10.12 9.19
CA ARG A 120 13.44 -11.21 8.25
C ARG A 120 12.65 -11.20 6.96
N SER A 121 11.66 -10.32 6.81
CA SER A 121 10.85 -10.22 5.60
C SER A 121 11.68 -9.73 4.43
N HIS A 122 11.36 -10.25 3.22
CA HIS A 122 11.92 -9.79 1.96
C HIS A 122 10.84 -9.12 1.14
N ALA A 123 11.10 -7.93 0.67
CA ALA A 123 10.18 -7.16 -0.14
C ALA A 123 10.80 -6.80 -1.49
N GLY A 124 10.08 -7.10 -2.55
CA GLY A 124 10.46 -6.73 -3.90
C GLY A 124 10.08 -5.29 -4.25
N LEU A 125 10.66 -4.79 -5.33
CA LEU A 125 10.33 -3.49 -5.90
C LEU A 125 9.47 -3.68 -7.15
N PHE A 126 8.30 -3.05 -7.16
CA PHE A 126 7.37 -3.08 -8.27
C PHE A 126 7.40 -1.76 -9.03
N GLY A 127 7.35 -1.84 -10.36
CA GLY A 127 7.31 -0.66 -11.22
C GLY A 127 5.96 0.05 -11.21
N SER A 128 4.88 -0.71 -10.92
CA SER A 128 3.51 -0.18 -10.83
C SER A 128 2.71 -0.98 -9.81
N ILE A 129 1.80 -0.33 -9.13
CA ILE A 129 0.84 -0.96 -8.21
C ILE A 129 -0.55 -0.59 -8.69
N PHE A 130 -1.33 -1.60 -9.09
CA PHE A 130 -2.73 -1.45 -9.47
C PHE A 130 -3.62 -2.01 -8.36
N ILE A 131 -4.63 -1.24 -7.99
CA ILE A 131 -5.52 -1.58 -6.88
C ILE A 131 -6.96 -1.42 -7.37
N ASP A 132 -7.74 -2.49 -7.26
CA ASP A 132 -9.17 -2.52 -7.51
C ASP A 132 -9.85 -3.16 -6.30
N ILE A 133 -10.15 -2.33 -5.31
CA ILE A 133 -10.76 -2.72 -4.04
C ILE A 133 -12.00 -1.86 -3.89
N GLY A 134 -13.18 -2.46 -4.13
CA GLY A 134 -14.47 -1.80 -3.95
C GLY A 134 -14.88 -1.72 -2.48
N ASP A 135 -15.60 -0.65 -2.10
CA ASP A 135 -16.36 -0.63 -0.84
C ASP A 135 -17.80 -1.03 -1.13
N GLU A 136 -18.29 -2.09 -0.50
CA GLU A 136 -19.67 -2.65 -0.65
C GLU A 136 -20.81 -1.73 -0.13
N GLN A 137 -20.69 -0.41 -0.12
CA GLN A 137 -21.57 0.45 0.69
C GLN A 137 -22.70 1.18 -0.05
N SER A 138 -23.00 0.92 -1.32
CA SER A 138 -24.20 1.51 -1.91
C SER A 138 -24.92 0.59 -2.88
N ILE A 139 -26.10 0.12 -2.47
CA ILE A 139 -27.04 -0.68 -3.29
C ILE A 139 -27.51 0.11 -4.53
N GLU A 140 -27.40 1.43 -4.54
CA GLU A 140 -27.76 2.30 -5.66
C GLU A 140 -26.68 2.38 -6.76
N ASP A 141 -25.47 1.88 -6.49
CA ASP A 141 -24.29 2.00 -7.38
C ASP A 141 -23.80 0.67 -8.00
N ASP A 142 -24.52 -0.44 -7.86
CA ASP A 142 -24.08 -1.77 -8.34
C ASP A 142 -23.71 -1.76 -9.84
N LEU A 143 -24.46 -1.05 -10.66
CA LEU A 143 -24.20 -0.96 -12.11
C LEU A 143 -22.99 -0.04 -12.41
N SER A 144 -22.77 0.99 -11.59
CA SER A 144 -21.62 1.89 -11.68
C SER A 144 -20.36 1.19 -11.18
N THR A 145 -20.46 0.38 -10.13
CA THR A 145 -19.36 -0.39 -9.54
C THR A 145 -18.83 -1.43 -10.54
N TYR A 146 -19.71 -2.21 -11.16
CA TYR A 146 -19.31 -3.18 -12.18
C TYR A 146 -18.62 -2.52 -13.39
N SER A 147 -19.18 -1.41 -13.89
CA SER A 147 -18.59 -0.66 -15.00
C SER A 147 -17.21 -0.09 -14.63
N SER A 148 -17.04 0.34 -13.39
CA SER A 148 -15.76 0.83 -12.86
C SER A 148 -14.73 -0.28 -12.79
N HIS A 149 -15.10 -1.47 -12.27
CA HIS A 149 -14.23 -2.64 -12.25
C HIS A 149 -13.76 -3.04 -13.65
N LEU A 150 -14.67 -3.11 -14.63
CA LEU A 150 -14.31 -3.42 -16.02
C LEU A 150 -13.35 -2.37 -16.61
N THR A 151 -13.57 -1.10 -16.31
CA THR A 151 -12.70 -0.01 -16.78
C THR A 151 -11.32 -0.10 -16.14
N ASN A 152 -11.25 -0.40 -14.84
CA ASN A 152 -10.01 -0.62 -14.12
C ASN A 152 -9.27 -1.84 -14.69
N MET A 153 -9.93 -2.97 -14.89
CA MET A 153 -9.35 -4.17 -15.52
C MET A 153 -8.79 -3.86 -16.90
N LYS A 154 -9.53 -3.14 -17.74
CA LYS A 154 -9.05 -2.72 -19.07
C LYS A 154 -7.81 -1.86 -18.98
N THR A 155 -7.73 -0.97 -18.00
CA THR A 155 -6.56 -0.12 -17.76
C THR A 155 -5.37 -0.96 -17.27
N MET A 156 -5.62 -1.88 -16.34
CA MET A 156 -4.61 -2.83 -15.87
C MET A 156 -4.04 -3.65 -17.02
N MET A 157 -4.89 -4.28 -17.83
CA MET A 157 -4.47 -5.10 -18.98
C MET A 157 -3.63 -4.31 -20.01
N LYS A 158 -3.88 -3.02 -20.16
CA LYS A 158 -3.12 -2.16 -21.09
C LYS A 158 -1.79 -1.68 -20.54
N SER A 159 -1.70 -1.50 -19.22
CA SER A 159 -0.61 -0.76 -18.58
C SER A 159 0.26 -1.66 -17.70
N CYS A 160 -0.21 -2.86 -17.32
CA CYS A 160 0.59 -3.78 -16.52
C CYS A 160 1.71 -4.43 -17.35
N ASN A 161 2.74 -4.79 -16.65
CA ASN A 161 3.89 -5.53 -17.18
C ASN A 161 4.41 -6.51 -16.13
N GLU A 162 5.49 -7.21 -16.42
CA GLU A 162 6.10 -8.20 -15.51
C GLU A 162 6.53 -7.63 -14.15
N ARG A 163 6.67 -6.30 -14.04
CA ARG A 163 7.05 -5.60 -12.80
C ARG A 163 5.86 -5.00 -12.07
N SER A 164 4.64 -5.36 -12.42
CA SER A 164 3.44 -4.80 -11.81
C SER A 164 2.94 -5.68 -10.66
N LEU A 165 2.48 -5.04 -9.57
CA LEU A 165 1.67 -5.65 -8.52
C LEU A 165 0.21 -5.31 -8.78
N ILE A 166 -0.66 -6.32 -8.83
CA ILE A 166 -2.09 -6.15 -9.05
C ILE A 166 -2.84 -6.72 -7.85
N LEU A 167 -3.71 -5.92 -7.25
CA LEU A 167 -4.53 -6.27 -6.10
C LEU A 167 -5.99 -6.08 -6.48
N ILE A 168 -6.75 -7.17 -6.56
CA ILE A 168 -8.16 -7.15 -6.93
C ILE A 168 -8.98 -7.80 -5.82
N ASP A 169 -9.98 -7.09 -5.31
CA ASP A 169 -11.00 -7.62 -4.42
C ASP A 169 -12.23 -7.99 -5.26
N GLU A 170 -12.91 -9.08 -4.90
CA GLU A 170 -14.14 -9.54 -5.54
C GLU A 170 -14.07 -9.71 -7.06
N PHE A 171 -13.00 -10.40 -7.53
CA PHE A 171 -12.80 -10.64 -8.96
C PHE A 171 -14.02 -11.32 -9.60
N GLY A 172 -14.64 -10.66 -10.59
CA GLY A 172 -15.86 -11.12 -11.23
C GLY A 172 -17.13 -10.90 -10.41
N GLY A 173 -17.08 -10.16 -9.31
CA GLY A 173 -18.25 -9.74 -8.52
C GLY A 173 -19.13 -8.72 -9.26
N GLY A 174 -20.35 -8.51 -8.78
CA GLY A 174 -21.29 -7.53 -9.34
C GLY A 174 -21.98 -7.93 -10.65
N THR A 175 -21.81 -9.17 -11.13
CA THR A 175 -22.48 -9.71 -12.31
C THR A 175 -22.98 -11.14 -12.09
N GLU A 176 -23.70 -11.69 -13.08
CA GLU A 176 -24.15 -13.09 -13.03
C GLU A 176 -22.94 -14.05 -12.88
N PRO A 177 -23.01 -15.06 -11.97
CA PRO A 177 -21.87 -15.91 -11.65
C PRO A 177 -21.21 -16.60 -12.86
N GLN A 178 -21.98 -16.93 -13.90
CA GLN A 178 -21.46 -17.54 -15.13
C GLN A 178 -20.63 -16.56 -15.95
N ILE A 179 -21.06 -15.30 -16.01
CA ILE A 179 -20.35 -14.23 -16.73
C ILE A 179 -19.09 -13.82 -15.92
N GLY A 180 -19.24 -13.68 -14.61
CA GLY A 180 -18.12 -13.39 -13.71
C GLY A 180 -17.02 -14.45 -13.78
N GLY A 181 -17.39 -15.74 -13.81
CA GLY A 181 -16.47 -16.86 -13.98
C GLY A 181 -15.74 -16.83 -15.33
N ALA A 182 -16.42 -16.55 -16.42
CA ALA A 182 -15.83 -16.46 -17.76
C ALA A 182 -14.87 -15.25 -17.93
N ILE A 183 -15.06 -14.19 -17.14
CA ILE A 183 -14.13 -13.04 -17.12
C ILE A 183 -12.89 -13.36 -16.28
N ALA A 184 -13.04 -14.26 -15.29
CA ALA A 184 -11.96 -14.63 -14.38
C ALA A 184 -10.99 -15.67 -14.98
N GLU A 185 -11.41 -16.44 -15.99
CA GLU A 185 -10.55 -17.36 -16.77
C GLU A 185 -9.66 -16.60 -17.77
#